data_988cacde0d045e019ab814205db92fc2
#
_entry.id   988cacde0d045e019ab814205db92fc2
#
_cell.length_a   1.000
_cell.length_b   1.000
_cell.length_c   1.000
_cell.angle_alpha   90.00
_cell.angle_beta   90.00
_cell.angle_gamma   90.00
#
_symmetry.space_group_name_H-M   'P 1'
#
loop_
_entity.id
_entity.type
_entity.pdbx_description
1 polymer ?
#
loop_
_entity_poly.entity_id
_entity_poly.type
_entity_poly.pdbx_seq_one_letter_code
_entity_poly.pdbx_strand_id
1 'polypeptide(L)'
;RLSRSKRTTYAQEILQKEMLPHISMSEGSNTKKAYFFGYMVHRLLLAALDRREIDDRDHFGKKRLDLAGPLMSGLFRMLFRKVTRDIYRHLQRCVEDQKEFHLQAAVRHATITNGLRYSLATGNWGDQKKAMQSKAGVSQVLNRYTFASTLSHLRRCNTPIGRDGKIAKPRQLHNTHWGMVCPAETPEGQ
;
A
#
# COMPACT_ATOMS: atom_id res chain seq x y z
N ARG A 1 22.47 24.39 -13.76
CA ARG A 1 22.77 23.81 -12.42
C ARG A 1 22.22 24.74 -11.34
N LEU A 2 21.45 24.21 -10.37
CA LEU A 2 20.96 24.97 -9.23
C LEU A 2 22.12 25.41 -8.32
N SER A 3 22.05 26.61 -7.75
CA SER A 3 23.03 27.06 -6.75
C SER A 3 23.03 26.15 -5.51
N ARG A 4 24.15 26.14 -4.78
CA ARG A 4 24.29 25.31 -3.55
C ARG A 4 23.17 25.59 -2.56
N SER A 5 22.83 26.85 -2.34
CA SER A 5 21.75 27.28 -1.45
C SER A 5 20.39 26.69 -1.87
N LYS A 6 20.02 26.83 -3.15
CA LYS A 6 18.76 26.27 -3.66
C LYS A 6 18.68 24.74 -3.53
N ARG A 7 19.82 24.04 -3.70
CA ARG A 7 19.87 22.58 -3.50
C ARG A 7 19.65 22.19 -2.05
N THR A 8 20.21 22.94 -1.12
CA THR A 8 20.05 22.70 0.31
C THR A 8 18.60 22.93 0.74
N THR A 9 17.98 24.02 0.29
CA THR A 9 16.57 24.30 0.57
C THR A 9 15.65 23.21 0.02
N TYR A 10 15.90 22.80 -1.22
CA TYR A 10 15.12 21.72 -1.85
C TYR A 10 15.28 20.37 -1.11
N ALA A 11 16.49 20.04 -0.68
CA ALA A 11 16.73 18.83 0.10
C ALA A 11 15.99 18.88 1.47
N GLN A 12 15.98 20.02 2.13
CA GLN A 12 15.23 20.22 3.37
C GLN A 12 13.73 20.06 3.16
N GLU A 13 13.18 20.61 2.08
CA GLU A 13 11.77 20.45 1.74
C GLU A 13 11.39 18.97 1.51
N ILE A 14 12.24 18.22 0.81
CA ILE A 14 12.01 16.77 0.60
C ILE A 14 12.04 16.02 1.93
N LEU A 15 13.04 16.27 2.78
CA LEU A 15 13.15 15.65 4.09
C LEU A 15 11.94 15.97 4.97
N GLN A 16 11.43 17.21 4.90
CA GLN A 16 10.23 17.59 5.65
C GLN A 16 8.96 16.88 5.15
N LYS A 17 8.82 16.73 3.84
CA LYS A 17 7.60 16.16 3.25
C LYS A 17 7.57 14.62 3.23
N GLU A 18 8.70 14.00 2.91
CA GLU A 18 8.76 12.57 2.61
C GLU A 18 9.33 11.73 3.76
N MET A 19 10.28 12.27 4.53
CA MET A 19 10.85 11.55 5.66
C MET A 19 9.90 11.63 6.87
N LEU A 20 9.49 10.47 7.41
CA LEU A 20 8.62 10.36 8.58
C LEU A 20 7.38 11.27 8.48
N PRO A 21 6.52 11.08 7.44
CA PRO A 21 5.42 12.00 7.14
C PRO A 21 4.33 12.04 8.21
N HIS A 22 4.31 11.07 9.14
CA HIS A 22 3.39 11.00 10.26
C HIS A 22 3.72 12.00 11.37
N ILE A 23 4.92 12.58 11.37
CA ILE A 23 5.30 13.65 12.29
C ILE A 23 4.88 14.98 11.67
N SER A 24 4.06 15.76 12.41
CA SER A 24 3.45 16.99 11.89
C SER A 24 4.49 17.98 11.36
N MET A 25 4.08 18.81 10.39
CA MET A 25 4.92 19.87 9.79
C MET A 25 4.98 21.16 10.65
N SER A 26 4.65 21.10 11.94
CA SER A 26 4.73 22.24 12.87
C SER A 26 6.18 22.66 13.15
N GLU A 27 6.35 23.84 13.71
CA GLU A 27 7.66 24.30 14.21
C GLU A 27 8.28 23.26 15.15
N GLY A 28 9.58 23.00 14.98
CA GLY A 28 10.27 21.94 15.72
C GLY A 28 10.11 20.52 15.16
N SER A 29 9.41 20.33 14.02
CA SER A 29 9.22 19.00 13.42
C SER A 29 10.53 18.33 13.04
N ASN A 30 11.53 19.07 12.59
CA ASN A 30 12.84 18.53 12.24
C ASN A 30 13.56 17.91 13.43
N THR A 31 13.48 18.56 14.60
CA THR A 31 14.04 18.03 15.84
C THR A 31 13.33 16.75 16.26
N LYS A 32 11.99 16.72 16.20
CA LYS A 32 11.21 15.51 16.50
C LYS A 32 11.55 14.37 15.54
N LYS A 33 11.71 14.65 14.25
CA LYS A 33 12.13 13.67 13.25
C LYS A 33 13.54 13.14 13.52
N ALA A 34 14.46 14.01 13.91
CA ALA A 34 15.82 13.62 14.27
C ALA A 34 15.84 12.69 15.50
N TYR A 35 15.09 13.01 16.55
CA TYR A 35 14.95 12.13 17.72
C TYR A 35 14.34 10.80 17.37
N PHE A 36 13.29 10.78 16.56
CA PHE A 36 12.65 9.53 16.15
C PHE A 36 13.59 8.67 15.31
N PHE A 37 14.33 9.27 14.40
CA PHE A 37 15.35 8.58 13.61
C PHE A 37 16.47 8.02 14.50
N GLY A 38 16.98 8.85 15.43
CA GLY A 38 17.97 8.41 16.43
C GLY A 38 17.47 7.26 17.28
N TYR A 39 16.20 7.25 17.66
CA TYR A 39 15.58 6.14 18.37
C TYR A 39 15.55 4.85 17.54
N MET A 40 15.22 4.93 16.24
CA MET A 40 15.27 3.75 15.36
C MET A 40 16.68 3.18 15.24
N VAL A 41 17.68 4.05 15.07
CA VAL A 41 19.09 3.64 15.00
C VAL A 41 19.55 3.03 16.34
N HIS A 42 19.18 3.63 17.46
CA HIS A 42 19.47 3.10 18.79
C HIS A 42 18.93 1.69 18.99
N ARG A 43 17.66 1.47 18.61
CA ARG A 43 17.06 0.13 18.71
C ARG A 43 17.75 -0.90 17.80
N LEU A 44 18.15 -0.50 16.61
CA LEU A 44 18.91 -1.34 15.68
C LEU A 44 20.27 -1.73 16.28
N LEU A 45 20.98 -0.77 16.86
CA LEU A 45 22.28 -1.02 17.51
C LEU A 45 22.15 -1.93 18.72
N LEU A 46 21.10 -1.77 19.53
CA LEU A 46 20.84 -2.69 20.67
C LEU A 46 20.62 -4.12 20.19
N ALA A 47 19.91 -4.32 19.08
CA ALA A 47 19.72 -5.65 18.50
C ALA A 47 21.02 -6.20 17.89
N ALA A 48 21.82 -5.36 17.24
CA ALA A 48 23.10 -5.75 16.66
C ALA A 48 24.17 -6.13 17.70
N LEU A 49 24.06 -5.60 18.91
CA LEU A 49 24.94 -5.87 20.04
C LEU A 49 24.40 -6.97 20.98
N ASP A 50 23.37 -7.70 20.56
CA ASP A 50 22.68 -8.73 21.35
C ASP A 50 22.18 -8.24 22.74
N ARG A 51 21.97 -6.95 22.89
CA ARG A 51 21.38 -6.33 24.10
C ARG A 51 19.86 -6.29 24.08
N ARG A 52 19.26 -6.71 23.00
CA ARG A 52 17.83 -6.80 22.78
C ARG A 52 17.54 -7.93 21.79
N GLU A 53 16.48 -8.67 22.06
CA GLU A 53 15.97 -9.68 21.13
C GLU A 53 15.40 -9.04 19.86
N ILE A 54 15.55 -9.75 18.74
CA ILE A 54 14.96 -9.37 17.46
C ILE A 54 13.45 -9.53 17.56
N ASP A 55 12.72 -8.54 17.08
CA ASP A 55 11.26 -8.58 17.06
C ASP A 55 10.73 -9.73 16.19
N ASP A 56 9.75 -10.46 16.74
CA ASP A 56 9.07 -11.53 16.02
C ASP A 56 8.11 -10.94 14.98
N ARG A 57 8.38 -11.20 13.68
CA ARG A 57 7.53 -10.75 12.56
C ARG A 57 6.25 -11.57 12.43
N ASP A 58 6.23 -12.80 12.94
CA ASP A 58 5.09 -13.72 12.80
C ASP A 58 4.07 -13.52 13.91
N HIS A 59 4.39 -12.71 14.92
CA HIS A 59 3.47 -12.34 15.98
C HIS A 59 2.23 -11.64 15.39
N PHE A 60 1.04 -12.21 15.64
CA PHE A 60 -0.22 -11.72 15.02
C PHE A 60 -0.57 -10.29 15.42
N GLY A 61 -0.20 -9.85 16.61
CA GLY A 61 -0.35 -8.47 17.08
C GLY A 61 0.44 -7.42 16.29
N LYS A 62 1.47 -7.85 15.54
CA LYS A 62 2.27 -6.98 14.66
C LYS A 62 1.78 -6.97 13.21
N LYS A 63 0.80 -7.79 12.90
CA LYS A 63 0.16 -7.83 11.57
C LYS A 63 -1.07 -6.94 11.54
N ARG A 64 -1.44 -6.47 10.36
CA ARG A 64 -2.65 -5.68 10.13
C ARG A 64 -3.49 -6.35 9.07
N LEU A 65 -4.80 -6.33 9.26
CA LEU A 65 -5.77 -6.82 8.28
C LEU A 65 -6.30 -5.63 7.48
N ASP A 66 -5.98 -5.61 6.21
CA ASP A 66 -6.55 -4.64 5.27
C ASP A 66 -7.90 -5.16 4.80
N LEU A 67 -8.98 -4.55 5.30
CA LEU A 67 -10.35 -4.82 4.88
C LEU A 67 -10.69 -4.04 3.59
N ALA A 68 -11.94 -4.12 3.16
CA ALA A 68 -12.43 -3.49 1.94
C ALA A 68 -12.16 -1.97 1.89
N GLY A 69 -12.31 -1.24 3.02
CA GLY A 69 -12.10 0.20 3.09
C GLY A 69 -10.72 0.65 2.63
N PRO A 70 -9.64 0.22 3.30
CA PRO A 70 -8.27 0.54 2.91
C PRO A 70 -7.91 0.11 1.48
N LEU A 71 -8.36 -1.08 1.06
CA LEU A 71 -8.10 -1.61 -0.28
C LEU A 71 -8.78 -0.76 -1.36
N MET A 72 -10.06 -0.45 -1.19
CA MET A 72 -10.82 0.41 -2.12
C MET A 72 -10.26 1.83 -2.15
N SER A 73 -9.89 2.40 -1.00
CA SER A 73 -9.33 3.75 -0.94
C SER A 73 -7.99 3.84 -1.64
N GLY A 74 -7.15 2.82 -1.51
CA GLY A 74 -5.87 2.74 -2.24
C GLY A 74 -6.06 2.69 -3.75
N LEU A 75 -6.99 1.87 -4.22
CA LEU A 75 -7.36 1.76 -5.63
C LEU A 75 -7.93 3.08 -6.16
N PHE A 76 -8.87 3.68 -5.44
CA PHE A 76 -9.46 4.97 -5.83
C PHE A 76 -8.41 6.07 -5.92
N ARG A 77 -7.53 6.21 -4.93
CA ARG A 77 -6.44 7.20 -4.96
C ARG A 77 -5.52 7.03 -6.17
N MET A 78 -5.22 5.78 -6.53
CA MET A 78 -4.41 5.49 -7.71
C MET A 78 -5.12 5.95 -9.00
N LEU A 79 -6.40 5.63 -9.15
CA LEU A 79 -7.21 6.02 -10.31
C LEU A 79 -7.41 7.55 -10.37
N PHE A 80 -7.65 8.18 -9.23
CA PHE A 80 -7.78 9.63 -9.14
C PHE A 80 -6.48 10.35 -9.54
N ARG A 81 -5.32 9.87 -9.05
CA ARG A 81 -4.03 10.39 -9.49
C ARG A 81 -3.78 10.20 -10.99
N LYS A 82 -4.35 9.16 -11.59
CA LYS A 82 -4.28 8.95 -13.04
C LYS A 82 -5.10 10.02 -13.75
N VAL A 83 -6.34 10.27 -13.32
CA VAL A 83 -7.19 11.34 -13.89
C VAL A 83 -6.51 12.70 -13.80
N THR A 84 -6.01 13.09 -12.62
CA THR A 84 -5.33 14.38 -12.46
C THR A 84 -4.09 14.51 -13.35
N ARG A 85 -3.33 13.44 -13.51
CA ARG A 85 -2.18 13.40 -14.41
C ARG A 85 -2.58 13.52 -15.86
N ASP A 86 -3.68 12.91 -16.27
CA ASP A 86 -4.16 12.98 -17.64
C ASP A 86 -4.70 14.38 -17.96
N ILE A 87 -5.37 15.04 -17.00
CA ILE A 87 -5.78 16.45 -17.10
C ILE A 87 -4.56 17.36 -17.26
N TYR A 88 -3.55 17.18 -16.41
CA TYR A 88 -2.32 17.96 -16.49
C TYR A 88 -1.61 17.83 -17.85
N ARG A 89 -1.50 16.61 -18.36
CA ARG A 89 -0.92 16.33 -19.67
C ARG A 89 -1.74 16.95 -20.82
N HIS A 90 -3.06 16.97 -20.66
CA HIS A 90 -3.93 17.63 -21.65
C HIS A 90 -3.75 19.14 -21.62
N LEU A 91 -3.67 19.75 -20.43
CA LEU A 91 -3.37 21.15 -20.26
C LEU A 91 -2.03 21.53 -20.90
N GLN A 92 -0.96 20.74 -20.63
CA GLN A 92 0.34 20.98 -21.24
C GLN A 92 0.27 21.01 -22.77
N ARG A 93 -0.43 20.04 -23.39
CA ARG A 93 -0.59 20.02 -24.84
C ARG A 93 -1.39 21.23 -25.36
N CYS A 94 -2.45 21.64 -24.65
CA CYS A 94 -3.20 22.84 -25.04
C CYS A 94 -2.30 24.09 -25.01
N VAL A 95 -1.42 24.20 -24.02
CA VAL A 95 -0.47 25.32 -23.95
C VAL A 95 0.56 25.26 -25.08
N GLU A 96 1.12 24.08 -25.35
CA GLU A 96 2.08 23.87 -26.44
C GLU A 96 1.45 24.16 -27.82
N ASP A 97 0.20 23.72 -28.02
CA ASP A 97 -0.57 23.91 -29.27
C ASP A 97 -1.27 25.30 -29.34
N GLN A 98 -1.15 26.13 -28.32
CA GLN A 98 -1.85 27.43 -28.21
C GLN A 98 -3.38 27.32 -28.36
N LYS A 99 -3.95 26.19 -27.87
CA LYS A 99 -5.40 25.93 -27.88
C LYS A 99 -6.05 26.29 -26.56
N GLU A 100 -7.33 26.69 -26.62
CA GLU A 100 -8.10 26.93 -25.41
C GLU A 100 -8.30 25.63 -24.60
N PHE A 101 -8.13 25.72 -23.28
CA PHE A 101 -8.31 24.60 -22.37
C PHE A 101 -9.72 24.60 -21.78
N HIS A 102 -10.45 23.51 -22.01
CA HIS A 102 -11.78 23.27 -21.43
C HIS A 102 -11.70 22.14 -20.39
N LEU A 103 -11.85 22.49 -19.11
CA LEU A 103 -11.75 21.53 -18.00
C LEU A 103 -12.74 20.37 -18.12
N GLN A 104 -13.99 20.67 -18.53
CA GLN A 104 -15.03 19.64 -18.68
C GLN A 104 -14.66 18.57 -19.71
N ALA A 105 -14.04 18.97 -20.82
CA ALA A 105 -13.54 18.04 -21.85
C ALA A 105 -12.30 17.25 -21.39
N ALA A 106 -11.51 17.84 -20.51
CA ALA A 106 -10.30 17.21 -19.97
C ALA A 106 -10.61 16.11 -18.94
N VAL A 107 -11.71 16.22 -18.20
CA VAL A 107 -12.11 15.26 -17.16
C VAL A 107 -12.75 14.03 -17.78
N ARG A 108 -12.02 12.91 -17.72
CA ARG A 108 -12.51 11.60 -18.20
C ARG A 108 -12.98 10.74 -17.03
N HIS A 109 -14.26 10.87 -16.67
CA HIS A 109 -14.88 10.08 -15.58
C HIS A 109 -14.80 8.55 -15.80
N ALA A 110 -14.83 8.11 -17.05
CA ALA A 110 -14.70 6.70 -17.41
C ALA A 110 -13.41 6.04 -16.89
N THR A 111 -12.35 6.80 -16.65
CA THR A 111 -11.09 6.28 -16.11
C THR A 111 -11.29 5.68 -14.73
N ILE A 112 -12.05 6.31 -13.84
CA ILE A 112 -12.34 5.81 -12.50
C ILE A 112 -13.30 4.61 -12.59
N THR A 113 -14.42 4.77 -13.30
CA THR A 113 -15.44 3.71 -13.44
C THR A 113 -14.88 2.44 -14.02
N ASN A 114 -14.13 2.53 -15.13
CA ASN A 114 -13.55 1.39 -15.79
C ASN A 114 -12.42 0.76 -14.95
N GLY A 115 -11.64 1.57 -14.25
CA GLY A 115 -10.59 1.07 -13.35
C GLY A 115 -11.15 0.29 -12.17
N LEU A 116 -12.19 0.80 -11.51
CA LEU A 116 -12.87 0.10 -10.41
C LEU A 116 -13.52 -1.20 -10.92
N ARG A 117 -14.26 -1.13 -12.03
CA ARG A 117 -14.89 -2.31 -12.62
C ARG A 117 -13.88 -3.37 -12.99
N TYR A 118 -12.76 -3.00 -13.60
CA TYR A 118 -11.69 -3.91 -13.96
C TYR A 118 -11.12 -4.63 -12.73
N SER A 119 -10.74 -3.89 -11.69
CA SER A 119 -10.15 -4.47 -10.49
C SER A 119 -11.10 -5.39 -9.73
N LEU A 120 -12.37 -5.01 -9.64
CA LEU A 120 -13.40 -5.84 -9.00
C LEU A 120 -13.72 -7.10 -9.80
N ALA A 121 -13.73 -7.03 -11.14
CA ALA A 121 -14.06 -8.17 -11.99
C ALA A 121 -12.91 -9.18 -12.12
N THR A 122 -11.67 -8.69 -12.20
CA THR A 122 -10.49 -9.56 -12.45
C THR A 122 -9.75 -9.97 -11.18
N GLY A 123 -9.96 -9.26 -10.07
CA GLY A 123 -9.17 -9.42 -8.86
C GLY A 123 -7.76 -8.83 -8.93
N ASN A 124 -7.37 -8.23 -10.05
CA ASN A 124 -6.09 -7.55 -10.20
C ASN A 124 -6.19 -6.14 -9.65
N TRP A 125 -5.60 -5.92 -8.48
CA TRP A 125 -5.74 -4.68 -7.72
C TRP A 125 -4.69 -3.66 -8.12
N GLY A 126 -4.93 -2.97 -9.25
CA GLY A 126 -3.97 -2.01 -9.77
C GLY A 126 -4.32 -1.49 -11.16
N ASP A 127 -3.36 -0.83 -11.81
CA ASP A 127 -3.53 -0.34 -13.18
C ASP A 127 -3.52 -1.50 -14.18
N GLN A 128 -4.51 -1.55 -15.06
CA GLN A 128 -4.63 -2.56 -16.11
C GLN A 128 -3.36 -2.68 -16.97
N LYS A 129 -2.67 -1.56 -17.24
CA LYS A 129 -1.43 -1.54 -18.02
C LYS A 129 -0.23 -2.14 -17.27
N LYS A 130 -0.34 -2.31 -15.94
CA LYS A 130 0.69 -2.88 -15.06
C LYS A 130 0.18 -4.13 -14.35
N ALA A 131 -0.66 -4.93 -15.00
CA ALA A 131 -1.29 -6.10 -14.42
C ALA A 131 -0.28 -7.09 -13.81
N MET A 132 0.89 -7.26 -14.42
CA MET A 132 1.96 -8.13 -13.89
C MET A 132 2.57 -7.66 -12.57
N GLN A 133 2.44 -6.37 -12.24
CA GLN A 133 2.94 -5.78 -10.98
C GLN A 133 1.84 -5.56 -9.94
N SER A 134 0.58 -5.82 -10.30
CA SER A 134 -0.56 -5.66 -9.40
C SER A 134 -0.73 -6.89 -8.50
N LYS A 135 -1.33 -6.66 -7.32
CA LYS A 135 -1.75 -7.76 -6.45
C LYS A 135 -2.89 -8.52 -7.14
N ALA A 136 -2.72 -9.81 -7.35
CA ALA A 136 -3.75 -10.66 -7.95
C ALA A 136 -4.62 -11.33 -6.87
N GLY A 137 -5.86 -11.67 -7.23
CA GLY A 137 -6.76 -12.45 -6.37
C GLY A 137 -7.30 -11.68 -5.17
N VAL A 138 -7.31 -10.34 -5.19
CA VAL A 138 -7.86 -9.51 -4.11
C VAL A 138 -9.39 -9.60 -4.11
N SER A 139 -10.02 -9.44 -5.26
CA SER A 139 -11.45 -9.71 -5.45
C SER A 139 -11.64 -11.12 -5.97
N GLN A 140 -12.58 -11.86 -5.40
CA GLN A 140 -12.87 -13.24 -5.73
C GLN A 140 -14.38 -13.45 -5.86
N VAL A 141 -14.79 -14.40 -6.69
CA VAL A 141 -16.19 -14.82 -6.78
C VAL A 141 -16.57 -15.53 -5.49
N LEU A 142 -17.61 -15.06 -4.83
CA LEU A 142 -18.04 -15.61 -3.56
C LEU A 142 -18.53 -17.06 -3.70
N ASN A 143 -18.02 -17.94 -2.86
CA ASN A 143 -18.43 -19.33 -2.82
C ASN A 143 -19.87 -19.47 -2.27
N ARG A 144 -20.73 -20.17 -3.01
CA ARG A 144 -22.16 -20.36 -2.68
C ARG A 144 -22.56 -21.83 -2.60
N TYR A 145 -21.64 -22.74 -2.31
CA TYR A 145 -22.00 -24.16 -2.19
C TYR A 145 -22.89 -24.43 -0.98
N THR A 146 -22.53 -23.87 0.17
CA THR A 146 -23.29 -23.99 1.41
C THR A 146 -23.25 -22.66 2.16
N PHE A 147 -24.11 -22.50 3.16
CA PHE A 147 -24.04 -21.33 4.05
C PHE A 147 -22.68 -21.23 4.76
N ALA A 148 -22.17 -22.36 5.25
CA ALA A 148 -20.88 -22.41 5.92
C ALA A 148 -19.72 -22.00 4.99
N SER A 149 -19.73 -22.46 3.73
CA SER A 149 -18.70 -22.10 2.76
C SER A 149 -18.70 -20.61 2.40
N THR A 150 -19.88 -20.01 2.31
CA THR A 150 -20.03 -18.57 2.10
C THR A 150 -19.47 -17.78 3.26
N LEU A 151 -19.81 -18.15 4.49
CA LEU A 151 -19.33 -17.49 5.70
C LEU A 151 -17.81 -17.63 5.84
N SER A 152 -17.29 -18.81 5.63
CA SER A 152 -15.84 -19.06 5.63
C SER A 152 -15.10 -18.21 4.60
N HIS A 153 -15.64 -18.13 3.38
CA HIS A 153 -15.03 -17.32 2.32
C HIS A 153 -15.01 -15.82 2.66
N LEU A 154 -16.08 -15.29 3.25
CA LEU A 154 -16.14 -13.88 3.68
C LEU A 154 -15.15 -13.56 4.81
N ARG A 155 -14.80 -14.53 5.64
CA ARG A 155 -13.87 -14.37 6.77
C ARG A 155 -12.44 -14.79 6.43
N ARG A 156 -12.14 -15.08 5.19
CA ARG A 156 -10.83 -15.60 4.77
C ARG A 156 -9.78 -14.51 4.73
N CYS A 157 -8.64 -14.78 5.36
CA CYS A 157 -7.46 -13.93 5.30
C CYS A 157 -6.56 -14.36 4.13
N ASN A 158 -5.98 -13.40 3.43
CA ASN A 158 -4.96 -13.65 2.42
C ASN A 158 -3.61 -13.16 2.93
N THR A 159 -2.60 -14.02 2.87
CA THR A 159 -1.22 -13.64 3.20
C THR A 159 -0.48 -13.31 1.90
N PRO A 160 0.11 -12.12 1.76
CA PRO A 160 0.75 -11.67 0.52
C PRO A 160 2.15 -12.28 0.31
N ILE A 161 2.31 -13.56 0.60
CA ILE A 161 3.55 -14.31 0.33
C ILE A 161 3.43 -14.85 -1.09
N GLY A 162 4.42 -14.55 -1.94
CA GLY A 162 4.48 -15.09 -3.29
C GLY A 162 4.44 -16.63 -3.29
N ARG A 163 3.80 -17.22 -4.28
CA ARG A 163 3.69 -18.69 -4.42
C ARG A 163 5.07 -19.37 -4.44
N ASP A 164 6.08 -18.66 -4.94
CA ASP A 164 7.48 -19.12 -5.01
C ASP A 164 8.24 -18.95 -3.69
N GLY A 165 7.62 -18.33 -2.69
CA GLY A 165 8.22 -18.13 -1.37
C GLY A 165 8.31 -19.47 -0.62
N LYS A 166 9.46 -20.15 -0.71
CA LYS A 166 9.76 -21.38 0.03
C LYS A 166 10.02 -21.15 1.53
N ILE A 167 9.65 -20.00 2.07
CA ILE A 167 9.86 -19.67 3.49
C ILE A 167 8.78 -20.37 4.30
N ALA A 168 9.18 -21.37 5.07
CA ALA A 168 8.25 -22.16 5.88
C ALA A 168 7.72 -21.39 7.10
N LYS A 169 8.51 -20.50 7.68
CA LYS A 169 8.20 -19.83 8.97
C LYS A 169 6.86 -19.08 9.00
N PRO A 170 6.47 -18.26 7.99
CA PRO A 170 5.17 -17.59 7.99
C PRO A 170 3.98 -18.53 7.82
N ARG A 171 4.20 -19.79 7.40
CA ARG A 171 3.15 -20.81 7.21
C ARG A 171 2.93 -21.67 8.45
N GLN A 172 3.84 -21.62 9.41
CA GLN A 172 3.74 -22.36 10.65
C GLN A 172 2.69 -21.74 11.56
N LEU A 173 2.02 -22.57 12.36
CA LEU A 173 1.12 -22.14 13.40
C LEU A 173 1.90 -21.36 14.46
N HIS A 174 1.49 -20.13 14.72
CA HIS A 174 2.07 -19.29 15.75
C HIS A 174 1.15 -19.23 16.97
N ASN A 175 1.71 -19.20 18.17
CA ASN A 175 0.92 -19.15 19.41
C ASN A 175 -0.07 -17.96 19.44
N THR A 176 0.30 -16.84 18.86
CA THR A 176 -0.55 -15.65 18.79
C THR A 176 -1.71 -15.75 17.80
N HIS A 177 -1.79 -16.84 17.02
CA HIS A 177 -2.95 -17.13 16.18
C HIS A 177 -4.15 -17.67 16.98
N TRP A 178 -3.96 -18.05 18.25
CA TRP A 178 -5.01 -18.60 19.08
C TRP A 178 -6.23 -17.69 19.16
N GLY A 179 -7.40 -18.23 18.88
CA GLY A 179 -8.65 -17.50 18.86
C GLY A 179 -8.85 -16.54 17.67
N MET A 180 -7.85 -16.36 16.80
CA MET A 180 -7.88 -15.46 15.65
C MET A 180 -7.98 -16.20 14.32
N VAL A 181 -7.21 -17.28 14.17
CA VAL A 181 -7.09 -18.05 12.93
C VAL A 181 -7.49 -19.50 13.20
N CYS A 182 -8.33 -20.06 12.33
CA CYS A 182 -8.72 -21.48 12.42
C CYS A 182 -7.52 -22.36 12.08
N PRO A 183 -7.11 -23.28 12.98
CA PRO A 183 -5.96 -24.16 12.72
C PRO A 183 -6.24 -25.24 11.68
N ALA A 184 -7.51 -25.57 11.44
CA ALA A 184 -7.92 -26.60 10.50
C ALA A 184 -8.21 -26.06 9.10
N GLU A 185 -8.66 -24.81 8.98
CA GLU A 185 -8.98 -24.19 7.70
C GLU A 185 -7.75 -23.41 7.17
N THR A 186 -6.79 -24.15 6.66
CA THR A 186 -5.57 -23.63 6.04
C THR A 186 -5.35 -24.35 4.71
N PRO A 187 -4.81 -23.69 3.67
CA PRO A 187 -4.45 -24.38 2.44
C PRO A 187 -3.47 -25.51 2.74
N GLU A 188 -3.75 -26.68 2.19
CA GLU A 188 -2.78 -27.77 2.20
C GLU A 188 -1.52 -27.27 1.48
N GLY A 189 -0.42 -27.19 2.21
CA GLY A 189 0.82 -26.66 1.70
C GLY A 189 1.84 -27.77 1.51
N GLN A 190 2.48 -27.80 0.36
CA GLN A 190 3.78 -28.42 0.19
C GLN A 190 4.86 -27.44 0.65
#